data_d56b4af24a0b720a1aca5543c73cf5d7
#
_entry.id   d56b4af24a0b720a1aca5543c73cf5d7
#
_cell.length_a   1.000
_cell.length_b   1.000
_cell.length_c   1.000
_cell.angle_alpha   90.00
_cell.angle_beta   90.00
_cell.angle_gamma   90.00
#
_symmetry.space_group_name_H-M   'P 1'
#
loop_
_entity.id
_entity.type
_entity.pdbx_description
1 polymer ?
#
loop_
_entity_poly.entity_id
_entity_poly.type
_entity_poly.pdbx_seq_one_letter_code
_entity_poly.pdbx_strand_id
1 'polypeptide(L)'
;MRASQFIIENVDSDAVNELDLYIMNNEDLYRRRFMPIISNLKRKIKRGIYDHEKAKLLWMYLEDDAAKQYLKDHGSTDQDVKDMFPKETRQIVASNLADREKQNIDMGEYNVTQGNTN
;
A
#
# COMPACT_ATOMS: atom_id res chain seq x y z
N MET A 1 -2.26 13.85 15.91
CA MET A 1 -2.89 14.66 14.89
C MET A 1 -1.96 15.70 14.28
N ARG A 2 -1.40 16.56 15.09
CA ARG A 2 -0.49 17.56 14.57
C ARG A 2 0.76 16.98 13.95
N ALA A 3 1.28 15.91 14.57
CA ALA A 3 2.47 15.26 14.04
C ALA A 3 2.22 14.73 12.63
N SER A 4 1.05 14.14 12.40
CA SER A 4 0.72 13.62 11.08
C SER A 4 0.63 14.72 10.06
N GLN A 5 0.00 15.83 10.41
CA GLN A 5 -0.11 16.95 9.51
C GLN A 5 1.26 17.56 9.22
N PHE A 6 2.10 17.60 10.24
CA PHE A 6 3.43 18.13 10.07
C PHE A 6 4.26 17.29 9.11
N ILE A 7 4.15 15.97 9.24
CA ILE A 7 4.86 15.07 8.33
C ILE A 7 4.36 15.27 6.90
N ILE A 8 3.06 15.42 6.71
CA ILE A 8 2.49 15.63 5.38
C ILE A 8 3.00 16.91 4.75
N GLU A 9 3.23 17.93 5.55
CA GLU A 9 3.73 19.19 5.03
C GLU A 9 5.12 19.04 4.43
N ASN A 10 5.89 18.08 4.90
CA ASN A 10 7.25 17.85 4.41
C ASN A 10 7.31 16.84 3.28
N VAL A 11 6.18 16.31 2.88
CA VAL A 11 6.09 15.29 1.83
C VAL A 11 5.10 15.75 0.79
N ASP A 12 5.42 15.50 -0.47
CA ASP A 12 4.55 15.85 -1.57
C ASP A 12 3.26 15.02 -1.52
N SER A 13 2.16 15.67 -1.15
CA SER A 13 0.87 15.01 -1.05
C SER A 13 0.39 14.46 -2.39
N ASP A 14 0.73 15.15 -3.47
CA ASP A 14 0.34 14.70 -4.81
C ASP A 14 1.07 13.41 -5.16
N ALA A 15 2.34 13.29 -4.76
CA ALA A 15 3.09 12.08 -5.00
C ALA A 15 2.51 10.90 -4.20
N VAL A 16 2.10 11.14 -2.96
CA VAL A 16 1.46 10.12 -2.15
C VAL A 16 0.20 9.62 -2.84
N ASN A 17 -0.65 10.54 -3.27
CA ASN A 17 -1.89 10.18 -3.93
C ASN A 17 -1.64 9.46 -5.26
N GLU A 18 -0.66 9.93 -6.01
CA GLU A 18 -0.38 9.35 -7.31
C GLU A 18 0.11 7.91 -7.18
N LEU A 19 0.98 7.65 -6.21
CA LEU A 19 1.49 6.30 -6.02
C LEU A 19 0.38 5.37 -5.55
N ASP A 20 -0.45 5.83 -4.62
CA ASP A 20 -1.58 5.04 -4.14
C ASP A 20 -2.54 4.70 -5.28
N LEU A 21 -2.89 5.69 -6.09
CA LEU A 21 -3.78 5.47 -7.22
C LEU A 21 -3.17 4.53 -8.25
N TYR A 22 -1.87 4.66 -8.49
CA TYR A 22 -1.20 3.76 -9.42
C TYR A 22 -1.34 2.31 -8.98
N ILE A 23 -1.14 2.06 -7.68
CA ILE A 23 -1.28 0.71 -7.15
C ILE A 23 -2.70 0.19 -7.33
N MET A 24 -3.68 1.01 -6.98
CA MET A 24 -5.07 0.58 -7.03
C MET A 24 -5.57 0.41 -8.45
N ASN A 25 -5.00 1.14 -9.40
CA ASN A 25 -5.43 1.08 -10.79
C ASN A 25 -4.59 0.13 -11.65
N ASN A 26 -3.51 -0.41 -11.11
CA ASN A 26 -2.67 -1.35 -11.84
C ASN A 26 -3.12 -2.77 -11.52
N GLU A 27 -3.80 -3.38 -12.47
CA GLU A 27 -4.39 -4.70 -12.24
C GLU A 27 -3.33 -5.74 -11.89
N ASP A 28 -2.17 -5.67 -12.51
CA ASP A 28 -1.10 -6.62 -12.27
C ASP A 28 -0.59 -6.52 -10.84
N LEU A 29 -0.30 -5.28 -10.38
CA LEU A 29 0.13 -5.07 -9.01
C LEU A 29 -0.96 -5.47 -8.02
N TYR A 30 -2.19 -5.12 -8.33
CA TYR A 30 -3.31 -5.43 -7.45
C TYR A 30 -3.44 -6.95 -7.27
N ARG A 31 -3.38 -7.68 -8.36
CA ARG A 31 -3.60 -9.13 -8.32
C ARG A 31 -2.40 -9.87 -7.77
N ARG A 32 -1.20 -9.49 -8.17
CA ARG A 32 0.00 -10.27 -7.83
C ARG A 32 0.65 -9.85 -6.54
N ARG A 33 0.43 -8.62 -6.08
CA ARG A 33 1.08 -8.10 -4.89
C ARG A 33 0.10 -7.69 -3.81
N PHE A 34 -0.92 -6.92 -4.18
CA PHE A 34 -1.86 -6.38 -3.20
C PHE A 34 -2.71 -7.48 -2.58
N MET A 35 -3.39 -8.26 -3.39
CA MET A 35 -4.31 -9.28 -2.87
C MET A 35 -3.62 -10.38 -2.08
N PRO A 36 -2.42 -10.83 -2.45
CA PRO A 36 -1.71 -11.78 -1.58
C PRO A 36 -1.41 -11.22 -0.20
N ILE A 37 -1.11 -9.93 -0.10
CA ILE A 37 -0.92 -9.30 1.21
C ILE A 37 -2.23 -9.34 1.99
N ILE A 38 -3.34 -8.97 1.35
CA ILE A 38 -4.65 -9.03 2.00
C ILE A 38 -4.94 -10.43 2.53
N SER A 39 -4.71 -11.44 1.71
CA SER A 39 -4.95 -12.83 2.14
C SER A 39 -4.10 -13.21 3.34
N ASN A 40 -2.83 -12.79 3.33
CA ASN A 40 -1.92 -13.04 4.43
C ASN A 40 -2.43 -12.39 5.72
N LEU A 41 -2.83 -11.13 5.62
CA LEU A 41 -3.30 -10.39 6.79
C LEU A 41 -4.61 -10.94 7.33
N LYS A 42 -5.53 -11.32 6.46
CA LYS A 42 -6.79 -11.93 6.88
C LYS A 42 -6.51 -13.19 7.68
N ARG A 43 -5.59 -14.01 7.21
CA ARG A 43 -5.24 -15.24 7.88
C ARG A 43 -4.65 -14.97 9.27
N LYS A 44 -3.76 -13.98 9.36
CA LYS A 44 -3.13 -13.64 10.64
C LYS A 44 -4.13 -13.05 11.62
N ILE A 45 -5.05 -12.22 11.13
CA ILE A 45 -6.10 -11.67 11.98
C ILE A 45 -6.97 -12.79 12.53
N LYS A 46 -7.37 -13.73 11.68
CA LYS A 46 -8.22 -14.83 12.09
C LYS A 46 -7.53 -15.69 13.14
N ARG A 47 -6.20 -15.84 13.02
CA ARG A 47 -5.45 -16.67 13.96
C ARG A 47 -5.01 -15.92 15.21
N GLY A 48 -5.33 -14.63 15.30
CA GLY A 48 -4.96 -13.82 16.46
C GLY A 48 -3.50 -13.47 16.57
N ILE A 49 -2.78 -13.51 15.44
CA ILE A 49 -1.36 -13.20 15.43
C ILE A 49 -1.02 -11.99 14.54
N TYR A 50 -2.01 -11.17 14.23
CA TYR A 50 -1.80 -9.99 13.42
C TYR A 50 -0.86 -9.00 14.13
N ASP A 51 0.10 -8.47 13.40
CA ASP A 51 1.04 -7.47 13.90
C ASP A 51 1.04 -6.30 12.92
N HIS A 52 0.56 -5.17 13.38
CA HIS A 52 0.38 -4.00 12.50
C HIS A 52 1.71 -3.47 11.95
N GLU A 53 2.77 -3.50 12.76
CA GLU A 53 4.07 -3.03 12.29
C GLU A 53 4.64 -3.93 11.20
N LYS A 54 4.43 -5.23 11.33
CA LYS A 54 4.85 -6.16 10.28
C LYS A 54 4.00 -5.99 9.03
N ALA A 55 2.71 -5.66 9.20
CA ALA A 55 1.86 -5.38 8.06
C ALA A 55 2.37 -4.17 7.29
N LYS A 56 2.81 -3.13 7.99
CA LYS A 56 3.38 -1.97 7.32
C LYS A 56 4.58 -2.33 6.47
N LEU A 57 5.41 -3.26 6.94
CA LEU A 57 6.56 -3.71 6.15
C LEU A 57 6.13 -4.40 4.87
N LEU A 58 5.09 -5.22 4.93
CA LEU A 58 4.57 -5.87 3.73
C LEU A 58 4.09 -4.83 2.71
N TRP A 59 3.36 -3.84 3.20
CA TRP A 59 2.90 -2.77 2.32
C TRP A 59 4.06 -1.95 1.78
N MET A 60 5.12 -1.76 2.58
CA MET A 60 6.30 -1.05 2.11
C MET A 60 6.98 -1.77 0.96
N TYR A 61 7.05 -3.09 1.01
CA TYR A 61 7.62 -3.87 -0.10
C TYR A 61 6.79 -3.67 -1.37
N LEU A 62 5.47 -3.62 -1.22
CA LEU A 62 4.60 -3.32 -2.36
C LEU A 62 4.89 -1.93 -2.90
N GLU A 63 5.07 -0.95 -2.02
CA GLU A 63 5.37 0.41 -2.44
C GLU A 63 6.68 0.49 -3.22
N ASP A 64 7.69 -0.23 -2.77
CA ASP A 64 8.96 -0.25 -3.45
C ASP A 64 8.81 -0.81 -4.87
N ASP A 65 8.08 -1.90 -5.01
CA ASP A 65 7.84 -2.49 -6.33
C ASP A 65 6.99 -1.57 -7.20
N ALA A 66 5.98 -0.95 -6.61
CA ALA A 66 5.10 -0.06 -7.35
C ALA A 66 5.83 1.15 -7.88
N ALA A 67 6.71 1.73 -7.07
CA ALA A 67 7.49 2.89 -7.50
C ALA A 67 8.38 2.54 -8.69
N LYS A 68 9.03 1.38 -8.60
CA LYS A 68 9.89 0.93 -9.70
C LYS A 68 9.08 0.67 -10.96
N GLN A 69 7.94 0.02 -10.81
CA GLN A 69 7.10 -0.29 -11.96
C GLN A 69 6.55 0.99 -12.59
N TYR A 70 6.15 1.94 -11.76
CA TYR A 70 5.64 3.21 -12.24
C TYR A 70 6.64 3.90 -13.15
N LEU A 71 7.89 4.00 -12.70
CA LEU A 71 8.91 4.70 -13.47
C LEU A 71 9.35 3.91 -14.69
N LYS A 72 9.33 2.59 -14.60
CA LYS A 72 9.61 1.75 -15.74
C LYS A 72 8.57 1.96 -16.82
N ASP A 73 7.30 2.00 -16.44
CA ASP A 73 6.21 2.23 -17.38
C ASP A 73 6.31 3.59 -18.05
N HIS A 74 6.91 4.56 -17.36
CA HIS A 74 7.09 5.90 -17.89
C HIS A 74 8.49 6.14 -18.49
N GLY A 75 9.28 5.08 -18.64
CA GLY A 75 10.60 5.20 -19.25
C GLY A 75 11.61 5.95 -18.38
N SER A 76 11.49 5.84 -17.07
CA SER A 76 12.34 6.56 -16.14
C SER A 76 13.41 5.69 -15.52
N THR A 77 14.31 6.30 -14.75
CA THR A 77 15.46 5.62 -14.17
C THR A 77 15.28 5.38 -12.67
N ASP A 78 16.18 4.58 -12.08
CA ASP A 78 16.17 4.35 -10.63
C ASP A 78 16.34 5.65 -9.85
N GLN A 79 17.13 6.58 -10.38
CA GLN A 79 17.31 7.85 -9.71
C GLN A 79 15.99 8.65 -9.68
N ASP A 80 15.23 8.56 -10.76
CA ASP A 80 13.92 9.21 -10.81
C ASP A 80 12.97 8.63 -9.76
N VAL A 81 13.07 7.33 -9.50
CA VAL A 81 12.26 6.69 -8.44
C VAL A 81 12.53 7.38 -7.11
N LYS A 82 13.80 7.56 -6.79
CA LYS A 82 14.18 8.16 -5.51
C LYS A 82 13.75 9.61 -5.43
N ASP A 83 13.78 10.31 -6.55
CA ASP A 83 13.40 11.72 -6.59
C ASP A 83 11.89 11.90 -6.53
N MET A 84 11.16 11.08 -7.26
CA MET A 84 9.72 11.22 -7.38
C MET A 84 8.98 10.63 -6.19
N PHE A 85 9.42 9.45 -5.75
CA PHE A 85 8.81 8.75 -4.63
C PHE A 85 9.88 8.40 -3.60
N PRO A 86 10.35 9.41 -2.85
CA PRO A 86 11.36 9.16 -1.84
C PRO A 86 10.82 8.23 -0.74
N LYS A 87 11.73 7.73 0.07
CA LYS A 87 11.39 6.76 1.10
C LYS A 87 10.24 7.26 1.99
N GLU A 88 10.27 8.54 2.35
CA GLU A 88 9.25 9.10 3.21
C GLU A 88 7.87 9.02 2.56
N THR A 89 7.79 9.33 1.27
CA THR A 89 6.53 9.21 0.54
C THR A 89 6.03 7.78 0.55
N ARG A 90 6.91 6.84 0.25
CA ARG A 90 6.53 5.42 0.23
C ARG A 90 6.11 4.93 1.59
N GLN A 91 6.76 5.40 2.65
CA GLN A 91 6.39 5.03 4.01
C GLN A 91 5.00 5.54 4.37
N ILE A 92 4.66 6.75 3.93
CA ILE A 92 3.34 7.30 4.21
C ILE A 92 2.27 6.50 3.48
N VAL A 93 2.50 6.16 2.21
CA VAL A 93 1.54 5.35 1.46
C VAL A 93 1.37 3.99 2.11
N ALA A 94 2.47 3.36 2.53
CA ALA A 94 2.42 2.06 3.19
C ALA A 94 1.65 2.13 4.50
N SER A 95 1.86 3.17 5.27
CA SER A 95 1.18 3.35 6.53
C SER A 95 -0.32 3.57 6.30
N ASN A 96 -0.66 4.38 5.32
CA ASN A 96 -2.06 4.62 4.96
C ASN A 96 -2.73 3.33 4.50
N LEU A 97 -2.05 2.53 3.70
CA LEU A 97 -2.57 1.25 3.27
C LEU A 97 -2.78 0.31 4.44
N ALA A 98 -1.80 0.25 5.35
CA ALA A 98 -1.92 -0.62 6.51
C ALA A 98 -3.16 -0.28 7.33
N ASP A 99 -3.38 1.00 7.57
CA ASP A 99 -4.53 1.43 8.36
C ASP A 99 -5.84 1.21 7.62
N ARG A 100 -5.88 1.60 6.36
CA ARG A 100 -7.10 1.50 5.56
C ARG A 100 -7.51 0.06 5.33
N GLU A 101 -6.56 -0.78 4.96
CA GLU A 101 -6.89 -2.15 4.60
C GLU A 101 -7.17 -3.02 5.83
N LYS A 102 -6.53 -2.71 6.97
CA LYS A 102 -6.90 -3.39 8.21
C LYS A 102 -8.36 -3.12 8.53
N GLN A 103 -8.78 -1.88 8.39
CA GLN A 103 -10.17 -1.51 8.62
C GLN A 103 -11.09 -2.20 7.63
N ASN A 104 -10.72 -2.24 6.35
CA ASN A 104 -11.53 -2.90 5.34
C ASN A 104 -11.66 -4.39 5.62
N ILE A 105 -10.60 -5.04 6.04
CA ILE A 105 -10.64 -6.45 6.38
C ILE A 105 -11.57 -6.68 7.57
N ASP A 106 -11.44 -5.84 8.61
CA ASP A 106 -12.26 -5.97 9.81
C ASP A 106 -13.74 -5.75 9.50
N MET A 107 -14.04 -4.93 8.50
CA MET A 107 -15.41 -4.66 8.08
C MET A 107 -15.95 -5.74 7.13
N GLY A 108 -15.14 -6.72 6.77
CA GLY A 108 -15.58 -7.80 5.92
C GLY A 108 -15.64 -7.47 4.44
N GLU A 109 -14.98 -6.43 4.00
CA GLU A 109 -15.01 -6.02 2.59
C GLU A 109 -14.59 -7.14 1.65
N TYR A 110 -13.54 -7.85 2.03
CA TYR A 110 -13.01 -8.91 1.19
C TYR A 110 -13.73 -10.24 1.37
N ASN A 111 -14.51 -10.37 2.44
CA ASN A 111 -15.28 -11.58 2.68
C ASN A 111 -16.52 -11.63 1.81
N VAL A 112 -17.13 -10.47 1.57
CA VAL A 112 -18.32 -10.37 0.76
C VAL A 112 -18.07 -10.91 -0.64
N THR A 113 -16.93 -10.54 -1.21
CA THR A 113 -16.56 -10.98 -2.53
C THR A 113 -16.47 -12.49 -2.60
N GLN A 114 -15.88 -13.10 -1.58
CA GLN A 114 -15.76 -14.56 -1.54
C GLN A 114 -17.11 -15.23 -1.39
N GLY A 115 -17.96 -14.65 -0.58
CA GLY A 115 -19.29 -15.19 -0.43
C GLY A 115 -20.05 -15.19 -1.72
N ASN A 116 -19.84 -14.21 -2.52
CA ASN A 116 -20.55 -14.07 -3.79
C ASN A 116 -20.06 -15.04 -4.85
N THR A 117 -18.86 -15.50 -4.74
CA THR A 117 -18.30 -16.40 -5.74
C THR A 117 -18.79 -17.82 -5.58
N ASN A 118 -19.46 -18.08 -4.52
CA ASN A 118 -20.01 -19.43 -4.29
C ASN A 118 -21.28 -19.67 -5.12
#